data_b2818b0350661c79dd41af141970718f
#
_entry.id   b2818b0350661c79dd41af141970718f
#
_cell.length_a   1.000
_cell.length_b   1.000
_cell.length_c   1.000
_cell.angle_alpha   90.00
_cell.angle_beta   90.00
_cell.angle_gamma   90.00
#
_symmetry.space_group_name_H-M   'P 1'
#
loop_
_entity.id
_entity.type
_entity.pdbx_description
1 polymer ?
#
loop_
_entity_poly.entity_id
_entity_poly.type
_entity_poly.pdbx_seq_one_letter_code
_entity_poly.pdbx_strand_id
1 'polypeptide(L)'
;SIDQLPVTPIGCDSSASWSMKYKHLQMTKTTEEVFEHIISLLPNGKFDEKEDIHLVITGGEPLLGWQRVWPELIEMCMAKGLKNVTFETNGTQEVKPELINFFNANHKNIHVTWSTSPKLSLSGEKTEDALIPDALVTMNQVYNSHLYNKFVVRDMDDFAEVDMFYLTYQKSGVQIDAVYCMPEGATLEQQTLTAKGVAEACM
;
A
#
# COMPACT_ATOMS: atom_id res chain seq x y z
N SER A 1 -15.09 -15.48 -11.57
CA SER A 1 -15.02 -14.11 -12.07
C SER A 1 -14.99 -13.15 -10.87
N ILE A 2 -14.37 -12.00 -11.00
CA ILE A 2 -14.31 -10.95 -9.97
C ILE A 2 -15.72 -10.55 -9.50
N ASP A 3 -16.70 -10.61 -10.39
CA ASP A 3 -18.12 -10.31 -10.11
C ASP A 3 -18.79 -11.26 -9.11
N GLN A 4 -18.11 -12.34 -8.72
CA GLN A 4 -18.63 -13.32 -7.75
C GLN A 4 -18.01 -13.20 -6.36
N LEU A 5 -17.07 -12.25 -6.16
CA LEU A 5 -16.53 -12.00 -4.84
C LEU A 5 -17.56 -11.23 -4.00
N PRO A 6 -17.89 -11.71 -2.80
CA PRO A 6 -18.84 -11.01 -1.97
C PRO A 6 -18.26 -9.64 -1.55
N VAL A 7 -19.00 -8.59 -1.82
CA VAL A 7 -18.75 -7.30 -1.20
C VAL A 7 -19.09 -7.47 0.28
N THR A 8 -18.10 -7.39 1.15
CA THR A 8 -18.33 -7.37 2.59
C THR A 8 -18.86 -6.00 2.95
N PRO A 9 -20.03 -5.90 3.58
CA PRO A 9 -20.64 -4.59 3.92
C PRO A 9 -19.84 -3.82 4.98
N ILE A 10 -18.94 -4.49 5.68
CA ILE A 10 -18.03 -3.93 6.67
C ILE A 10 -16.71 -4.68 6.56
N GLY A 11 -15.58 -3.97 6.50
CA GLY A 11 -14.24 -4.55 6.54
C GLY A 11 -13.46 -4.42 5.25
N CYS A 12 -12.51 -5.32 5.03
CA CYS A 12 -11.54 -5.26 3.96
C CYS A 12 -12.13 -5.73 2.63
N ASP A 13 -12.04 -4.90 1.58
CA ASP A 13 -12.40 -5.21 0.20
C ASP A 13 -11.51 -6.30 -0.43
N SER A 14 -10.31 -6.47 0.12
CA SER A 14 -9.31 -7.46 -0.33
C SER A 14 -9.40 -8.79 0.42
N SER A 15 -10.53 -9.12 1.03
CA SER A 15 -10.69 -10.35 1.82
C SER A 15 -10.35 -11.64 1.07
N ALA A 16 -10.48 -11.66 -0.26
CA ALA A 16 -10.09 -12.78 -1.10
C ALA A 16 -8.59 -13.07 -1.09
N SER A 17 -7.76 -12.08 -0.80
CA SER A 17 -6.30 -12.22 -0.81
C SER A 17 -5.72 -12.84 0.47
N TRP A 18 -6.45 -12.81 1.60
CA TRP A 18 -5.94 -13.30 2.88
C TRP A 18 -6.88 -14.28 3.61
N SER A 19 -8.18 -14.27 3.32
CA SER A 19 -9.12 -15.16 4.00
C SER A 19 -8.95 -16.61 3.59
N MET A 20 -8.89 -17.50 4.57
CA MET A 20 -8.84 -18.95 4.35
C MET A 20 -10.00 -19.49 3.51
N LYS A 21 -11.17 -18.82 3.54
CA LYS A 21 -12.33 -19.15 2.70
C LYS A 21 -11.99 -19.11 1.21
N TYR A 22 -11.09 -18.23 0.81
CA TYR A 22 -10.71 -18.01 -0.59
C TYR A 22 -9.33 -18.58 -0.94
N LYS A 23 -8.74 -19.42 -0.07
CA LYS A 23 -7.42 -20.03 -0.31
C LYS A 23 -7.34 -20.77 -1.65
N HIS A 24 -8.44 -21.32 -2.13
CA HIS A 24 -8.52 -22.01 -3.43
C HIS A 24 -8.35 -21.07 -4.65
N LEU A 25 -8.47 -19.74 -4.45
CA LEU A 25 -8.21 -18.73 -5.47
C LEU A 25 -6.76 -18.22 -5.44
N GLN A 26 -6.01 -18.55 -4.38
CA GLN A 26 -4.62 -18.12 -4.24
C GLN A 26 -3.72 -19.11 -4.97
N MET A 27 -2.81 -18.59 -5.78
CA MET A 27 -1.83 -19.39 -6.50
C MET A 27 -0.42 -19.08 -5.98
N THR A 28 0.37 -20.14 -5.79
CA THR A 28 1.81 -19.99 -5.51
C THR A 28 2.55 -20.04 -6.84
N LYS A 29 3.40 -19.04 -7.08
CA LYS A 29 4.25 -18.93 -8.26
C LYS A 29 5.69 -18.69 -7.85
N THR A 30 6.64 -19.05 -8.70
CA THR A 30 8.04 -18.67 -8.52
C THR A 30 8.23 -17.20 -8.88
N THR A 31 9.37 -16.61 -8.47
CA THR A 31 9.73 -15.23 -8.83
C THR A 31 9.78 -15.05 -10.34
N GLU A 32 10.34 -16.03 -11.05
CA GLU A 32 10.45 -16.03 -12.51
C GLU A 32 9.07 -16.07 -13.19
N GLU A 33 8.16 -16.93 -12.72
CA GLU A 33 6.79 -16.99 -13.27
C GLU A 33 6.04 -15.68 -13.07
N VAL A 34 6.24 -15.01 -11.91
CA VAL A 34 5.65 -13.69 -11.65
C VAL A 34 6.27 -12.65 -12.57
N PHE A 35 7.61 -12.64 -12.69
CA PHE A 35 8.32 -11.75 -13.58
C PHE A 35 7.88 -11.90 -15.04
N GLU A 36 7.85 -13.12 -15.58
CA GLU A 36 7.41 -13.37 -16.95
C GLU A 36 5.97 -12.88 -17.19
N HIS A 37 5.10 -13.08 -16.19
CA HIS A 37 3.73 -12.59 -16.28
C HIS A 37 3.68 -11.06 -16.30
N ILE A 38 4.43 -10.37 -15.44
CA ILE A 38 4.52 -8.90 -15.44
C ILE A 38 4.99 -8.41 -16.82
N ILE A 39 6.08 -8.98 -17.33
CA ILE A 39 6.64 -8.57 -18.63
C ILE A 39 5.65 -8.79 -19.78
N SER A 40 4.85 -9.88 -19.72
CA SER A 40 3.84 -10.15 -20.74
C SER A 40 2.70 -9.13 -20.80
N LEU A 41 2.47 -8.39 -19.70
CA LEU A 41 1.46 -7.34 -19.62
C LEU A 41 1.95 -5.97 -20.09
N LEU A 42 3.28 -5.80 -20.21
CA LEU A 42 3.88 -4.52 -20.57
C LEU A 42 3.93 -4.33 -22.11
N PRO A 43 3.72 -3.09 -22.58
CA PRO A 43 3.99 -2.75 -23.97
C PRO A 43 5.43 -3.09 -24.36
N ASN A 44 5.62 -3.84 -25.42
CA ASN A 44 6.96 -4.26 -25.91
C ASN A 44 7.81 -5.06 -24.89
N GLY A 45 7.19 -5.65 -23.86
CA GLY A 45 7.85 -6.48 -22.87
C GLY A 45 8.89 -5.76 -22.00
N LYS A 46 8.72 -4.47 -21.76
CA LYS A 46 9.60 -3.65 -20.92
C LYS A 46 8.87 -2.47 -20.29
N PHE A 47 9.41 -1.95 -19.19
CA PHE A 47 9.00 -0.68 -18.61
C PHE A 47 9.56 0.46 -19.49
N ASP A 48 8.66 1.26 -20.07
CA ASP A 48 9.09 2.40 -20.91
C ASP A 48 9.29 3.63 -20.02
N GLU A 49 10.47 4.27 -20.13
CA GLU A 49 10.81 5.47 -19.36
C GLU A 49 9.88 6.67 -19.63
N LYS A 50 9.17 6.66 -20.75
CA LYS A 50 8.24 7.73 -21.12
C LYS A 50 6.86 7.57 -20.51
N GLU A 51 6.52 6.39 -20.00
CA GLU A 51 5.17 6.03 -19.55
C GLU A 51 5.05 5.94 -18.04
N ASP A 52 5.96 6.41 -17.24
CA ASP A 52 5.92 6.42 -15.75
C ASP A 52 5.19 5.20 -15.13
N ILE A 53 5.57 4.00 -15.60
CA ILE A 53 4.93 2.75 -15.18
C ILE A 53 5.48 2.35 -13.83
N HIS A 54 4.60 2.17 -12.85
CA HIS A 54 4.93 1.64 -11.53
C HIS A 54 4.71 0.13 -11.44
N LEU A 55 5.61 -0.57 -10.76
CA LEU A 55 5.31 -1.89 -10.21
C LEU A 55 4.60 -1.68 -8.87
N VAL A 56 3.31 -1.96 -8.83
CA VAL A 56 2.53 -1.88 -7.58
C VAL A 56 2.50 -3.24 -6.91
N ILE A 57 3.07 -3.32 -5.70
CA ILE A 57 3.09 -4.50 -4.85
C ILE A 57 2.02 -4.33 -3.79
N THR A 58 1.00 -5.15 -3.86
CA THR A 58 -0.21 -5.11 -3.02
C THR A 58 -0.62 -6.54 -2.63
N GLY A 59 -1.81 -6.73 -2.17
CA GLY A 59 -2.35 -8.04 -1.77
C GLY A 59 -3.02 -7.95 -0.42
N GLY A 60 -2.88 -8.94 0.47
CA GLY A 60 -3.28 -8.80 1.87
C GLY A 60 -2.42 -7.73 2.55
N GLU A 61 -1.21 -8.13 2.96
CA GLU A 61 -0.16 -7.20 3.41
C GLU A 61 1.17 -7.61 2.76
N PRO A 62 1.74 -6.81 1.85
CA PRO A 62 2.91 -7.19 1.08
C PRO A 62 4.19 -7.28 1.93
N LEU A 63 4.22 -6.64 3.09
CA LEU A 63 5.36 -6.65 4.00
C LEU A 63 5.29 -7.78 5.04
N LEU A 64 4.19 -8.53 5.08
CA LEU A 64 4.02 -9.65 6.01
C LEU A 64 4.71 -10.92 5.48
N GLY A 65 5.96 -11.15 5.88
CA GLY A 65 6.70 -12.40 5.62
C GLY A 65 7.29 -12.56 4.22
N TRP A 66 6.87 -11.78 3.23
CA TRP A 66 7.29 -11.89 1.83
C TRP A 66 8.45 -10.98 1.44
N GLN A 67 8.89 -10.10 2.32
CA GLN A 67 9.90 -9.08 2.01
C GLN A 67 11.19 -9.62 1.39
N ARG A 68 11.56 -10.86 1.71
CA ARG A 68 12.78 -11.53 1.20
C ARG A 68 12.77 -11.80 -0.30
N VAL A 69 11.59 -11.86 -0.93
CA VAL A 69 11.47 -12.17 -2.38
C VAL A 69 11.41 -10.92 -3.24
N TRP A 70 11.09 -9.76 -2.67
CA TRP A 70 10.97 -8.52 -3.42
C TRP A 70 12.27 -8.07 -4.09
N PRO A 71 13.46 -8.15 -3.44
CA PRO A 71 14.72 -7.77 -4.08
C PRO A 71 14.96 -8.47 -5.42
N GLU A 72 14.79 -9.78 -5.47
CA GLU A 72 15.01 -10.59 -6.68
C GLU A 72 14.03 -10.19 -7.80
N LEU A 73 12.73 -10.12 -7.49
CA LEU A 73 11.72 -9.72 -8.48
C LEU A 73 11.96 -8.31 -9.02
N ILE A 74 12.25 -7.36 -8.11
CA ILE A 74 12.48 -5.96 -8.47
C ILE A 74 13.74 -5.84 -9.33
N GLU A 75 14.82 -6.54 -9.00
CA GLU A 75 16.07 -6.53 -9.78
C GLU A 75 15.84 -7.05 -11.21
N MET A 76 15.10 -8.15 -11.38
CA MET A 76 14.69 -8.65 -12.69
C MET A 76 13.88 -7.61 -13.48
N CYS A 77 12.96 -6.92 -12.82
CA CYS A 77 12.17 -5.85 -13.43
C CYS A 77 13.02 -4.61 -13.76
N MET A 78 13.99 -4.24 -12.91
CA MET A 78 14.95 -3.16 -13.18
C MET A 78 15.78 -3.43 -14.44
N ALA A 79 16.16 -4.68 -14.69
CA ALA A 79 16.83 -5.09 -15.94
C ALA A 79 15.96 -4.90 -17.19
N LYS A 80 14.64 -4.71 -17.01
CA LYS A 80 13.66 -4.38 -18.06
C LYS A 80 13.20 -2.91 -18.03
N GLY A 81 13.89 -2.06 -17.27
CA GLY A 81 13.67 -0.62 -17.24
C GLY A 81 12.76 -0.12 -16.12
N LEU A 82 12.38 -0.96 -15.14
CA LEU A 82 11.61 -0.52 -13.96
C LEU A 82 12.38 0.57 -13.21
N LYS A 83 11.68 1.67 -12.90
CA LYS A 83 12.21 2.79 -12.10
C LYS A 83 11.36 3.13 -10.89
N ASN A 84 10.09 2.76 -10.88
CA ASN A 84 9.14 3.14 -9.83
C ASN A 84 8.48 1.90 -9.23
N VAL A 85 8.60 1.74 -7.91
CA VAL A 85 7.92 0.69 -7.14
C VAL A 85 7.01 1.33 -6.10
N THR A 86 5.78 0.88 -6.02
CA THR A 86 4.82 1.31 -5.01
C THR A 86 4.42 0.11 -4.15
N PHE A 87 4.51 0.27 -2.83
CA PHE A 87 3.94 -0.69 -1.88
C PHE A 87 2.62 -0.15 -1.34
N GLU A 88 1.54 -0.89 -1.58
CA GLU A 88 0.23 -0.65 -0.97
C GLU A 88 0.14 -1.47 0.32
N THR A 89 0.35 -0.83 1.46
CA THR A 89 0.45 -1.49 2.78
C THR A 89 -0.50 -0.86 3.80
N ASN A 90 -0.89 -1.62 4.81
CA ASN A 90 -1.63 -1.07 5.95
C ASN A 90 -0.76 -0.31 6.96
N GLY A 91 0.56 -0.29 6.77
CA GLY A 91 1.50 0.44 7.63
C GLY A 91 1.76 -0.21 8.99
N THR A 92 1.49 -1.51 9.14
CA THR A 92 1.69 -2.21 10.44
C THR A 92 2.96 -3.07 10.48
N GLN A 93 3.65 -3.23 9.34
CA GLN A 93 4.83 -4.09 9.24
C GLN A 93 6.09 -3.27 9.02
N GLU A 94 7.10 -3.51 9.83
CA GLU A 94 8.44 -2.92 9.65
C GLU A 94 9.09 -3.43 8.36
N VAL A 95 9.74 -2.54 7.64
CA VAL A 95 10.60 -2.91 6.51
C VAL A 95 11.84 -3.59 7.04
N LYS A 96 12.14 -4.79 6.56
CA LYS A 96 13.29 -5.57 7.02
C LYS A 96 14.62 -4.96 6.53
N PRO A 97 15.71 -5.09 7.31
CA PRO A 97 17.00 -4.50 6.97
C PRO A 97 17.52 -4.91 5.58
N GLU A 98 17.24 -6.14 5.15
CA GLU A 98 17.67 -6.64 3.85
C GLU A 98 17.00 -5.87 2.71
N LEU A 99 15.70 -5.56 2.84
CA LEU A 99 14.94 -4.81 1.85
C LEU A 99 15.35 -3.32 1.86
N ILE A 100 15.58 -2.73 3.04
CA ILE A 100 16.13 -1.37 3.18
C ILE A 100 17.49 -1.28 2.48
N ASN A 101 18.39 -2.22 2.76
CA ASN A 101 19.73 -2.25 2.17
C ASN A 101 19.68 -2.40 0.65
N PHE A 102 18.78 -3.23 0.13
CA PHE A 102 18.57 -3.38 -1.31
C PHE A 102 18.17 -2.06 -1.96
N PHE A 103 17.17 -1.36 -1.45
CA PHE A 103 16.73 -0.09 -1.99
C PHE A 103 17.81 0.98 -1.86
N ASN A 104 18.49 1.06 -0.71
CA ASN A 104 19.53 2.05 -0.48
C ASN A 104 20.75 1.84 -1.40
N ALA A 105 21.08 0.60 -1.72
CA ALA A 105 22.12 0.29 -2.73
C ALA A 105 21.70 0.72 -4.14
N ASN A 106 20.42 0.72 -4.43
CA ASN A 106 19.86 1.01 -5.76
C ASN A 106 19.18 2.39 -5.87
N HIS A 107 19.27 3.26 -4.86
CA HIS A 107 18.51 4.52 -4.74
C HIS A 107 18.63 5.48 -5.91
N LYS A 108 19.70 5.38 -6.73
CA LYS A 108 19.90 6.22 -7.93
C LYS A 108 19.10 5.72 -9.13
N ASN A 109 18.67 4.47 -9.12
CA ASN A 109 18.06 3.79 -10.25
C ASN A 109 16.60 3.44 -10.02
N ILE A 110 16.15 3.46 -8.76
CA ILE A 110 14.79 3.11 -8.38
C ILE A 110 14.24 4.12 -7.38
N HIS A 111 12.98 4.44 -7.55
CA HIS A 111 12.19 5.25 -6.62
C HIS A 111 11.13 4.37 -5.94
N VAL A 112 10.97 4.54 -4.63
CA VAL A 112 10.02 3.76 -3.83
C VAL A 112 8.90 4.66 -3.32
N THR A 113 7.66 4.24 -3.50
CA THR A 113 6.50 4.89 -2.91
C THR A 113 5.87 3.98 -1.87
N TRP A 114 5.80 4.47 -0.64
CA TRP A 114 5.06 3.84 0.45
C TRP A 114 3.65 4.44 0.50
N SER A 115 2.69 3.75 -0.09
CA SER A 115 1.27 4.10 -0.05
C SER A 115 0.65 3.39 1.15
N THR A 116 0.71 4.03 2.31
CA THR A 116 0.20 3.44 3.55
C THR A 116 -1.28 3.73 3.72
N SER A 117 -2.05 2.75 4.18
CA SER A 117 -3.47 2.90 4.47
C SER A 117 -3.79 2.37 5.88
N PRO A 118 -3.38 3.11 6.93
CA PRO A 118 -3.67 2.72 8.30
C PRO A 118 -5.18 2.63 8.51
N LYS A 119 -5.62 1.63 9.28
CA LYS A 119 -7.03 1.38 9.51
C LYS A 119 -7.53 2.18 10.69
N LEU A 120 -8.54 3.04 10.48
CA LEU A 120 -9.23 3.74 11.55
C LEU A 120 -10.24 2.80 12.23
N SER A 121 -10.73 3.19 13.40
CA SER A 121 -11.69 2.43 14.22
C SER A 121 -12.97 2.08 13.46
N LEU A 122 -13.36 2.91 12.47
CA LEU A 122 -14.50 2.63 11.60
C LEU A 122 -14.38 1.31 10.83
N SER A 123 -13.15 0.81 10.61
CA SER A 123 -12.90 -0.48 9.94
C SER A 123 -13.15 -1.69 10.85
N GLY A 124 -13.31 -1.47 12.16
CA GLY A 124 -13.39 -2.52 13.18
C GLY A 124 -12.02 -2.96 13.73
N GLU A 125 -10.91 -2.42 13.19
CA GLU A 125 -9.58 -2.63 13.76
C GLU A 125 -9.41 -1.81 15.05
N LYS A 126 -8.60 -2.34 15.97
CA LYS A 126 -8.22 -1.58 17.16
C LYS A 126 -7.11 -0.60 16.83
N THR A 127 -7.18 0.59 17.39
CA THR A 127 -6.15 1.62 17.18
C THR A 127 -4.74 1.11 17.54
N GLU A 128 -4.60 0.33 18.61
CA GLU A 128 -3.32 -0.25 19.04
C GLU A 128 -2.71 -1.24 18.06
N ASP A 129 -3.54 -1.89 17.22
CA ASP A 129 -3.10 -2.84 16.20
C ASP A 129 -2.83 -2.15 14.85
N ALA A 130 -3.44 -0.98 14.62
CA ALA A 130 -3.36 -0.23 13.37
C ALA A 130 -2.34 0.91 13.39
N LEU A 131 -2.12 1.54 14.55
CA LEU A 131 -1.19 2.66 14.72
C LEU A 131 0.18 2.15 15.18
N ILE A 132 1.05 1.81 14.23
CA ILE A 132 2.39 1.26 14.46
C ILE A 132 3.45 2.22 13.91
N PRO A 133 3.87 3.25 14.68
CA PRO A 133 4.83 4.26 14.19
C PRO A 133 6.16 3.67 13.74
N ASP A 134 6.67 2.63 14.41
CA ASP A 134 7.95 1.99 14.10
C ASP A 134 7.97 1.41 12.67
N ALA A 135 6.83 0.94 12.17
CA ALA A 135 6.72 0.46 10.79
C ALA A 135 7.03 1.61 9.80
N LEU A 136 6.45 2.79 10.00
CA LEU A 136 6.66 3.94 9.13
C LEU A 136 8.07 4.54 9.31
N VAL A 137 8.63 4.48 10.52
CA VAL A 137 10.03 4.89 10.77
C VAL A 137 10.98 4.05 9.91
N THR A 138 10.75 2.75 9.78
CA THR A 138 11.60 1.89 8.93
C THR A 138 11.42 2.19 7.42
N MET A 139 10.23 2.62 6.99
CA MET A 139 9.99 3.06 5.61
C MET A 139 10.81 4.32 5.28
N ASN A 140 10.91 5.27 6.23
CA ASN A 140 11.72 6.48 6.06
C ASN A 140 13.25 6.22 6.04
N GLN A 141 13.72 5.01 6.35
CA GLN A 141 15.13 4.65 6.20
C GLN A 141 15.50 4.32 4.74
N VAL A 142 14.53 4.20 3.86
CA VAL A 142 14.75 3.96 2.43
C VAL A 142 15.01 5.27 1.72
N TYR A 143 16.19 5.40 1.08
CA TYR A 143 16.56 6.58 0.31
C TYR A 143 15.75 6.68 -0.98
N ASN A 144 15.56 7.91 -1.47
CA ASN A 144 14.78 8.17 -2.68
C ASN A 144 13.38 7.54 -2.62
N SER A 145 12.70 7.75 -1.49
CA SER A 145 11.34 7.26 -1.31
C SER A 145 10.37 8.37 -0.92
N HIS A 146 9.10 8.16 -1.24
CA HIS A 146 7.97 8.95 -0.74
C HIS A 146 7.08 8.10 0.14
N LEU A 147 6.58 8.70 1.23
CA LEU A 147 5.61 8.09 2.13
C LEU A 147 4.39 8.98 2.23
N TYR A 148 3.23 8.44 1.88
CA TYR A 148 1.96 9.11 2.13
C TYR A 148 0.94 8.17 2.78
N ASN A 149 0.06 8.77 3.57
CA ASN A 149 -1.03 8.06 4.23
C ASN A 149 -2.35 8.26 3.47
N LYS A 150 -3.13 7.19 3.32
CA LYS A 150 -4.50 7.21 2.83
C LYS A 150 -5.41 6.73 3.93
N PHE A 151 -6.35 7.56 4.34
CA PHE A 151 -7.37 7.19 5.34
C PHE A 151 -8.74 7.14 4.69
N VAL A 152 -9.49 6.09 4.97
CA VAL A 152 -10.92 6.05 4.65
C VAL A 152 -11.64 6.75 5.77
N VAL A 153 -12.45 7.75 5.46
CA VAL A 153 -13.13 8.61 6.43
C VAL A 153 -14.60 8.79 6.05
N ARG A 154 -15.47 8.89 7.03
CA ARG A 154 -16.90 9.02 6.88
C ARG A 154 -17.42 10.34 7.44
N ASP A 155 -16.93 10.73 8.61
CA ASP A 155 -17.43 11.88 9.37
C ASP A 155 -16.31 12.58 10.16
N MET A 156 -16.68 13.59 10.94
CA MET A 156 -15.72 14.42 11.70
C MET A 156 -14.99 13.66 12.81
N ASP A 157 -15.58 12.58 13.34
CA ASP A 157 -14.93 11.77 14.36
C ASP A 157 -13.76 10.99 13.74
N ASP A 158 -13.92 10.51 12.50
CA ASP A 158 -12.85 9.87 11.74
C ASP A 158 -11.70 10.84 11.45
N PHE A 159 -11.98 12.12 11.16
CA PHE A 159 -10.95 13.15 10.99
C PHE A 159 -10.15 13.41 12.28
N ALA A 160 -10.83 13.43 13.43
CA ALA A 160 -10.14 13.56 14.72
C ALA A 160 -9.18 12.37 14.97
N GLU A 161 -9.56 11.17 14.53
CA GLU A 161 -8.70 9.99 14.59
C GLU A 161 -7.52 10.10 13.60
N VAL A 162 -7.73 10.60 12.37
CA VAL A 162 -6.65 10.90 11.41
C VAL A 162 -5.63 11.85 12.02
N ASP A 163 -6.07 12.95 12.66
CA ASP A 163 -5.19 13.90 13.32
C ASP A 163 -4.37 13.23 14.43
N MET A 164 -4.99 12.37 15.23
CA MET A 164 -4.30 11.61 16.28
C MET A 164 -3.21 10.69 15.67
N PHE A 165 -3.51 9.96 14.59
CA PHE A 165 -2.53 9.13 13.88
C PHE A 165 -1.36 9.97 13.36
N TYR A 166 -1.67 11.05 12.64
CA TYR A 166 -0.67 11.96 12.08
C TYR A 166 0.25 12.54 13.13
N LEU A 167 -0.31 13.07 14.22
CA LEU A 167 0.47 13.65 15.34
C LEU A 167 1.34 12.59 16.03
N THR A 168 0.85 11.34 16.13
CA THR A 168 1.62 10.25 16.76
C THR A 168 2.78 9.84 15.85
N TYR A 169 2.59 9.74 14.55
CA TYR A 169 3.66 9.50 13.58
C TYR A 169 4.71 10.62 13.63
N GLN A 170 4.28 11.88 13.61
CA GLN A 170 5.21 13.01 13.71
C GLN A 170 6.05 12.99 15.00
N LYS A 171 5.42 12.71 16.15
CA LYS A 171 6.15 12.59 17.45
C LYS A 171 7.16 11.46 17.44
N SER A 172 6.93 10.42 16.66
CA SER A 172 7.86 9.30 16.46
C SER A 172 8.94 9.58 15.41
N GLY A 173 8.96 10.79 14.83
CA GLY A 173 9.96 11.21 13.84
C GLY A 173 9.66 10.74 12.41
N VAL A 174 8.44 10.24 12.14
CA VAL A 174 8.03 9.85 10.79
C VAL A 174 7.87 11.08 9.91
N GLN A 175 8.48 11.07 8.75
CA GLN A 175 8.29 12.08 7.70
C GLN A 175 7.21 11.57 6.74
N ILE A 176 6.11 12.32 6.63
CA ILE A 176 4.96 12.02 5.77
C ILE A 176 4.85 13.13 4.73
N ASP A 177 4.93 12.77 3.45
CA ASP A 177 4.91 13.72 2.34
C ASP A 177 3.49 14.23 2.05
N ALA A 178 2.48 13.37 2.24
CA ALA A 178 1.08 13.75 2.05
C ALA A 178 0.12 12.88 2.87
N VAL A 179 -1.04 13.44 3.17
CA VAL A 179 -2.17 12.71 3.76
C VAL A 179 -3.38 12.86 2.83
N TYR A 180 -3.99 11.74 2.47
CA TYR A 180 -5.19 11.67 1.65
C TYR A 180 -6.35 11.11 2.45
N CYS A 181 -7.49 11.79 2.41
CA CYS A 181 -8.74 11.32 2.99
C CYS A 181 -9.67 10.88 1.87
N MET A 182 -10.09 9.62 1.92
CA MET A 182 -10.98 9.00 0.94
C MET A 182 -12.36 8.82 1.54
N PRO A 183 -13.44 9.24 0.88
CA PRO A 183 -14.79 9.02 1.39
C PRO A 183 -15.11 7.51 1.50
N GLU A 184 -15.62 7.11 2.65
CA GLU A 184 -16.08 5.75 2.90
C GLU A 184 -17.28 5.42 2.00
N GLY A 185 -17.35 4.19 1.52
CA GLY A 185 -18.47 3.66 0.76
C GLY A 185 -18.08 2.50 -0.15
N ALA A 186 -18.83 1.41 -0.06
CA ALA A 186 -18.68 0.24 -0.92
C ALA A 186 -19.35 0.40 -2.29
N THR A 187 -20.21 1.40 -2.45
CA THR A 187 -20.91 1.71 -3.69
C THR A 187 -20.75 3.20 -4.04
N LEU A 188 -20.92 3.53 -5.32
CA LEU A 188 -20.86 4.92 -5.77
C LEU A 188 -21.90 5.80 -5.04
N GLU A 189 -23.08 5.27 -4.74
CA GLU A 189 -24.12 5.99 -3.99
C GLU A 189 -23.65 6.31 -2.56
N GLN A 190 -23.09 5.35 -1.85
CA GLN A 190 -22.53 5.55 -0.51
C GLN A 190 -21.39 6.56 -0.53
N GLN A 191 -20.44 6.41 -1.44
CA GLN A 191 -19.34 7.36 -1.59
C GLN A 191 -19.81 8.78 -1.91
N THR A 192 -20.86 8.93 -2.72
CA THR A 192 -21.42 10.25 -3.06
C THR A 192 -22.02 10.94 -1.84
N LEU A 193 -22.60 10.19 -0.91
CA LEU A 193 -23.16 10.74 0.34
C LEU A 193 -22.07 11.29 1.27
N THR A 194 -20.90 10.62 1.34
CA THR A 194 -19.79 11.02 2.22
C THR A 194 -18.84 12.02 1.55
N ALA A 195 -18.68 11.96 0.23
CA ALA A 195 -17.67 12.72 -0.52
C ALA A 195 -17.73 14.23 -0.30
N LYS A 196 -18.93 14.81 -0.22
CA LYS A 196 -19.10 16.26 -0.01
C LYS A 196 -18.57 16.67 1.37
N GLY A 197 -18.96 15.96 2.42
CA GLY A 197 -18.51 16.24 3.79
C GLY A 197 -17.01 16.06 3.95
N VAL A 198 -16.44 15.03 3.33
CA VAL A 198 -14.99 14.79 3.31
C VAL A 198 -14.25 15.93 2.60
N ALA A 199 -14.72 16.37 1.44
CA ALA A 199 -14.11 17.48 0.71
C ALA A 199 -14.19 18.81 1.50
N GLU A 200 -15.31 19.08 2.15
CA GLU A 200 -15.48 20.28 2.98
C GLU A 200 -14.58 20.26 4.23
N ALA A 201 -14.34 19.09 4.83
CA ALA A 201 -13.47 18.96 5.99
C ALA A 201 -11.96 19.05 5.66
N CYS A 202 -11.55 18.79 4.41
CA CYS A 202 -10.17 18.92 3.93
C CYS A 202 -9.79 20.34 3.50
N MET A 203 -10.75 21.31 3.47
CA MET A 203 -10.52 22.71 3.11
C MET A 203 -10.22 23.59 4.32
#